data_2e5b9b01a24da085a1d14cc043ac3b7d
#
_entry.id   2e5b9b01a24da085a1d14cc043ac3b7d
#
_cell.length_a   1.000
_cell.length_b   1.000
_cell.length_c   1.000
_cell.angle_alpha   90.00
_cell.angle_beta   90.00
_cell.angle_gamma   90.00
#
_symmetry.space_group_name_H-M   'P 1'
#
loop_
_entity.id
_entity.type
_entity.pdbx_description
1 polymer ?
#
loop_
_entity_poly.entity_id
_entity_poly.type
_entity_poly.pdbx_seq_one_letter_code
_entity_poly.pdbx_strand_id
1 'polypeptide(L)'
;VEANIGKPQVAYRETLRKKVEKVEYTHKKQTGGSGQFGRVIIDLEPQEPGAGYEFVNAVTGGRIPKEYIPSVDAGIQEAMQFGVLAGYPVEDIKVTLTDGAYHDVDSSELAFKLAGAQAFKEAARKANPAILEPMMAVEVTTPEDFLGTVIGDLNSRRGQVQSMDEQHGNRVVRALVPLSEMFGYVGDLRSKTSGQASYSMEFDSYAECPTSVSDEIIAKARGTEA
;
A
#
# COMPACT_ATOMS: atom_id res chain seq x y z
N VAL A 1 -31.32 18.41 0.66
CA VAL A 1 -29.98 18.08 0.16
C VAL A 1 -29.70 16.65 0.57
N GLU A 2 -29.87 15.72 -0.32
CA GLU A 2 -29.44 14.35 -0.06
C GLU A 2 -27.92 14.32 0.03
N ALA A 3 -27.43 14.17 1.23
CA ALA A 3 -26.03 13.84 1.42
C ALA A 3 -25.80 12.44 0.83
N ASN A 4 -25.03 12.37 -0.22
CA ASN A 4 -24.60 11.09 -0.79
C ASN A 4 -23.64 10.43 0.20
N ILE A 5 -24.20 9.67 1.16
CA ILE A 5 -23.40 8.91 2.11
C ILE A 5 -22.90 7.66 1.39
N GLY A 6 -21.88 7.82 0.55
CA GLY A 6 -21.14 6.70 0.00
C GLY A 6 -20.44 5.92 1.13
N LYS A 7 -20.14 4.64 0.91
CA LYS A 7 -19.31 3.88 1.82
C LYS A 7 -18.00 4.65 2.03
N PRO A 8 -17.55 4.83 3.30
CA PRO A 8 -16.26 5.44 3.55
C PRO A 8 -15.17 4.71 2.75
N GLN A 9 -14.25 5.48 2.17
CA GLN A 9 -13.15 4.87 1.43
C GLN A 9 -12.12 4.29 2.39
N VAL A 10 -11.69 3.08 2.10
CA VAL A 10 -10.64 2.40 2.86
C VAL A 10 -9.28 2.85 2.32
N ALA A 11 -8.36 3.19 3.22
CA ALA A 11 -7.00 3.59 2.88
C ALA A 11 -6.13 2.36 2.61
N TYR A 12 -6.22 1.82 1.40
CA TYR A 12 -5.34 0.73 0.96
C TYR A 12 -3.92 1.22 0.71
N ARG A 13 -2.98 0.29 0.68
CA ARG A 13 -1.58 0.51 0.30
C ARG A 13 -1.14 -0.59 -0.65
N GLU A 14 -0.01 -0.36 -1.31
CA GLU A 14 0.64 -1.39 -2.11
C GLU A 14 1.99 -1.73 -1.52
N THR A 15 2.43 -2.96 -1.69
CA THR A 15 3.73 -3.44 -1.25
C THR A 15 4.37 -4.30 -2.34
N LEU A 16 5.65 -4.59 -2.15
CA LEU A 16 6.41 -5.45 -3.03
C LEU A 16 6.79 -6.73 -2.27
N ARG A 17 6.77 -7.87 -2.98
CA ARG A 17 7.05 -9.17 -2.35
C ARG A 17 8.45 -9.69 -2.58
N LYS A 18 9.17 -9.16 -3.56
CA LYS A 18 10.50 -9.65 -3.88
C LYS A 18 11.43 -8.52 -4.34
N LYS A 19 12.73 -8.77 -4.17
CA LYS A 19 13.77 -7.89 -4.70
C LYS A 19 13.89 -8.06 -6.21
N VAL A 20 14.09 -6.95 -6.91
CA VAL A 20 14.48 -6.93 -8.32
C VAL A 20 15.75 -6.12 -8.48
N GLU A 21 16.63 -6.58 -9.35
CA GLU A 21 17.95 -5.97 -9.55
C GLU A 21 18.13 -5.52 -10.98
N LYS A 22 18.99 -4.53 -11.18
CA LYS A 22 19.46 -4.04 -12.48
C LYS A 22 18.31 -3.66 -13.42
N VAL A 23 17.31 -2.97 -12.88
CA VAL A 23 16.23 -2.42 -13.69
C VAL A 23 16.72 -1.11 -14.30
N GLU A 24 16.80 -1.09 -15.60
CA GLU A 24 17.31 0.05 -16.36
C GLU A 24 16.17 0.81 -17.03
N TYR A 25 16.23 2.11 -16.96
CA TYR A 25 15.35 2.98 -17.73
C TYR A 25 16.12 4.16 -18.30
N THR A 26 15.92 4.42 -19.58
CA THR A 26 16.48 5.58 -20.27
C THR A 26 15.33 6.51 -20.67
N HIS A 27 15.33 7.71 -20.09
CA HIS A 27 14.47 8.79 -20.55
C HIS A 27 15.19 9.55 -21.66
N LYS A 28 14.67 9.43 -22.85
CA LYS A 28 15.24 10.11 -24.01
C LYS A 28 14.13 10.76 -24.81
N LYS A 29 14.23 12.06 -25.01
CA LYS A 29 13.28 12.81 -25.80
C LYS A 29 14.04 13.81 -26.68
N GLN A 30 13.83 13.74 -27.99
CA GLN A 30 14.32 14.73 -28.93
C GLN A 30 13.13 15.46 -29.54
N THR A 31 12.97 16.71 -29.20
CA THR A 31 12.04 17.64 -29.84
C THR A 31 12.88 18.77 -30.41
N GLY A 32 12.50 19.30 -31.54
CA GLY A 32 13.27 20.22 -32.42
C GLY A 32 13.96 21.44 -31.77
N GLY A 33 14.65 21.27 -30.67
CA GLY A 33 15.40 22.31 -29.98
C GLY A 33 16.31 21.69 -28.95
N SER A 34 15.90 21.54 -27.71
CA SER A 34 16.67 20.90 -26.64
C SER A 34 16.19 19.47 -26.42
N GLY A 35 17.09 18.49 -26.47
CA GLY A 35 16.81 17.12 -26.11
C GLY A 35 16.73 16.91 -24.60
N GLN A 36 16.23 15.73 -24.19
CA GLN A 36 16.26 15.28 -22.82
C GLN A 36 16.92 13.91 -22.77
N PHE A 37 17.79 13.69 -21.81
CA PHE A 37 18.43 12.39 -21.61
C PHE A 37 18.75 12.16 -20.15
N GLY A 38 18.35 10.99 -19.63
CA GLY A 38 18.77 10.49 -18.34
C GLY A 38 18.61 8.97 -18.32
N ARG A 39 19.68 8.27 -17.94
CA ARG A 39 19.66 6.82 -17.81
C ARG A 39 19.96 6.45 -16.37
N VAL A 40 19.15 5.57 -15.81
CA VAL A 40 19.32 5.06 -14.46
C VAL A 40 19.19 3.54 -14.42
N ILE A 41 19.95 2.93 -13.54
CA ILE A 41 19.86 1.51 -13.22
C ILE A 41 19.65 1.40 -11.72
N ILE A 42 18.57 0.73 -11.32
CA ILE A 42 18.21 0.61 -9.91
C ILE A 42 18.00 -0.83 -9.48
N ASP A 43 18.25 -1.08 -8.21
CA ASP A 43 17.76 -2.25 -7.49
C ASP A 43 16.62 -1.79 -6.58
N LEU A 44 15.58 -2.59 -6.48
CA LEU A 44 14.41 -2.30 -5.64
C LEU A 44 14.13 -3.51 -4.76
N GLU A 45 14.00 -3.27 -3.45
CA GLU A 45 13.69 -4.36 -2.51
C GLU A 45 12.68 -3.93 -1.47
N PRO A 46 11.82 -4.86 -1.00
CA PRO A 46 10.95 -4.60 0.13
C PRO A 46 11.77 -4.50 1.42
N GLN A 47 11.26 -3.70 2.36
CA GLN A 47 11.77 -3.59 3.73
C GLN A 47 10.71 -4.11 4.70
N GLU A 48 11.11 -4.28 5.96
CA GLU A 48 10.19 -4.66 7.03
C GLU A 48 9.08 -3.63 7.21
N PRO A 49 7.85 -4.06 7.57
CA PRO A 49 6.75 -3.13 7.81
C PRO A 49 7.15 -2.02 8.80
N GLY A 50 6.89 -0.78 8.41
CA GLY A 50 7.21 0.40 9.21
C GLY A 50 8.63 0.94 9.02
N ALA A 51 9.48 0.29 8.23
CA ALA A 51 10.86 0.75 7.98
C ALA A 51 10.91 2.03 7.12
N GLY A 52 9.85 2.29 6.35
CA GLY A 52 9.75 3.47 5.51
C GLY A 52 10.56 3.34 4.21
N TYR A 53 10.95 4.50 3.69
CA TYR A 53 11.68 4.61 2.44
C TYR A 53 13.18 4.82 2.69
N GLU A 54 14.01 4.09 1.97
CA GLU A 54 15.46 4.28 1.99
C GLU A 54 15.98 4.39 0.55
N PHE A 55 16.80 5.40 0.31
CA PHE A 55 17.47 5.59 -0.97
C PHE A 55 18.98 5.50 -0.76
N VAL A 56 19.66 4.65 -1.55
CA VAL A 56 21.10 4.48 -1.50
C VAL A 56 21.70 4.85 -2.85
N ASN A 57 22.66 5.78 -2.83
CA ASN A 57 23.44 6.12 -4.00
C ASN A 57 24.70 5.25 -4.03
N ALA A 58 24.75 4.30 -4.95
CA ALA A 58 25.93 3.44 -5.17
C ALA A 58 26.63 3.75 -6.50
N VAL A 59 26.31 4.87 -7.14
CA VAL A 59 26.95 5.30 -8.39
C VAL A 59 28.40 5.71 -8.13
N THR A 60 29.29 5.23 -8.97
CA THR A 60 30.72 5.55 -8.90
C THR A 60 31.21 6.20 -10.19
N GLY A 61 32.37 6.86 -10.14
CA GLY A 61 33.06 7.39 -11.31
C GLY A 61 32.32 8.52 -12.05
N GLY A 62 31.39 9.20 -11.38
CA GLY A 62 30.69 10.33 -12.00
C GLY A 62 29.76 9.92 -13.14
N ARG A 63 29.35 8.67 -13.22
CA ARG A 63 28.49 8.17 -14.31
C ARG A 63 27.13 8.87 -14.34
N ILE A 64 26.65 9.29 -13.16
CA ILE A 64 25.59 10.28 -13.03
C ILE A 64 26.19 11.45 -12.23
N PRO A 65 26.12 12.68 -12.75
CA PRO A 65 26.58 13.85 -11.98
C PRO A 65 25.87 13.95 -10.64
N LYS A 66 26.60 14.34 -9.58
CA LYS A 66 26.06 14.42 -8.22
C LYS A 66 24.82 15.30 -8.12
N GLU A 67 24.73 16.36 -8.92
CA GLU A 67 23.60 17.29 -8.94
C GLU A 67 22.29 16.64 -9.38
N TYR A 68 22.33 15.52 -10.11
CA TYR A 68 21.16 14.82 -10.60
C TYR A 68 20.70 13.64 -9.70
N ILE A 69 21.53 13.24 -8.74
CA ILE A 69 21.16 12.15 -7.82
C ILE A 69 19.91 12.50 -7.00
N PRO A 70 19.80 13.70 -6.39
CA PRO A 70 18.57 14.10 -5.70
C PRO A 70 17.34 14.11 -6.60
N SER A 71 17.49 14.39 -7.88
CA SER A 71 16.38 14.36 -8.86
C SER A 71 15.85 12.94 -9.08
N VAL A 72 16.73 11.95 -9.16
CA VAL A 72 16.34 10.54 -9.26
C VAL A 72 15.53 10.13 -8.03
N ASP A 73 16.02 10.43 -6.85
CA ASP A 73 15.36 10.16 -5.57
C ASP A 73 13.98 10.83 -5.51
N ALA A 74 13.90 12.11 -5.86
CA ALA A 74 12.64 12.85 -5.87
C ALA A 74 11.62 12.23 -6.83
N GLY A 75 12.05 11.81 -8.00
CA GLY A 75 11.18 11.14 -8.99
C GLY A 75 10.64 9.81 -8.48
N ILE A 76 11.46 9.03 -7.82
CA ILE A 76 11.05 7.76 -7.20
C ILE A 76 10.03 8.01 -6.10
N GLN A 77 10.29 8.93 -5.19
CA GLN A 77 9.38 9.26 -4.09
C GLN A 77 8.02 9.76 -4.59
N GLU A 78 8.01 10.57 -5.63
CA GLU A 78 6.79 11.05 -6.25
C GLU A 78 6.01 9.88 -6.89
N ALA A 79 6.69 8.98 -7.57
CA ALA A 79 6.08 7.79 -8.18
C ALA A 79 5.52 6.81 -7.16
N MET A 80 6.14 6.72 -5.98
CA MET A 80 5.67 5.86 -4.89
C MET A 80 4.28 6.21 -4.38
N GLN A 81 3.84 7.45 -4.56
CA GLN A 81 2.52 7.88 -4.11
C GLN A 81 1.40 7.24 -4.93
N PHE A 82 1.72 6.69 -6.09
CA PHE A 82 0.78 6.09 -7.03
C PHE A 82 1.30 4.71 -7.45
N GLY A 83 0.88 3.69 -6.73
CA GLY A 83 1.31 2.32 -6.99
C GLY A 83 0.88 1.78 -8.36
N VAL A 84 1.52 0.69 -8.77
CA VAL A 84 1.37 0.11 -10.10
C VAL A 84 0.16 -0.82 -10.26
N LEU A 85 -0.47 -1.23 -9.17
CA LEU A 85 -1.65 -2.11 -9.22
C LEU A 85 -2.96 -1.33 -9.29
N ALA A 86 -3.18 -0.45 -8.33
CA ALA A 86 -4.45 0.26 -8.16
C ALA A 86 -4.28 1.75 -7.83
N GLY A 87 -3.05 2.27 -7.91
CA GLY A 87 -2.76 3.66 -7.64
C GLY A 87 -2.61 4.03 -6.17
N TYR A 88 -2.55 3.07 -5.27
CA TYR A 88 -2.35 3.33 -3.85
C TYR A 88 -0.87 3.51 -3.51
N PRO A 89 -0.54 4.25 -2.43
CA PRO A 89 0.87 4.48 -2.07
C PRO A 89 1.63 3.18 -1.82
N VAL A 90 2.90 3.15 -2.24
CA VAL A 90 3.84 2.07 -1.95
C VAL A 90 4.70 2.51 -0.79
N GLU A 91 4.86 1.66 0.21
CA GLU A 91 5.67 1.94 1.40
C GLU A 91 6.65 0.80 1.69
N ASP A 92 7.59 1.08 2.60
CA ASP A 92 8.55 0.10 3.10
C ASP A 92 9.40 -0.53 1.99
N ILE A 93 10.09 0.33 1.24
CA ILE A 93 10.98 -0.08 0.16
C ILE A 93 12.35 0.58 0.27
N LYS A 94 13.35 -0.10 -0.26
CA LYS A 94 14.70 0.41 -0.43
C LYS A 94 15.07 0.42 -1.90
N VAL A 95 15.53 1.56 -2.37
CA VAL A 95 16.02 1.72 -3.74
C VAL A 95 17.52 1.98 -3.70
N THR A 96 18.27 1.22 -4.48
CA THR A 96 19.69 1.45 -4.68
C THR A 96 19.91 1.89 -6.11
N LEU A 97 20.40 3.10 -6.30
CA LEU A 97 20.82 3.60 -7.60
C LEU A 97 22.24 3.10 -7.86
N THR A 98 22.36 2.15 -8.78
CA THR A 98 23.63 1.42 -8.99
C THR A 98 24.48 1.99 -10.11
N ASP A 99 23.86 2.51 -11.15
CA ASP A 99 24.58 3.03 -12.32
C ASP A 99 23.67 3.92 -13.17
N GLY A 100 24.22 4.48 -14.20
CA GLY A 100 23.48 5.28 -15.16
C GLY A 100 24.39 5.91 -16.19
N ALA A 101 23.84 6.85 -16.95
CA ALA A 101 24.56 7.62 -17.95
C ALA A 101 23.94 9.00 -18.13
N TYR A 102 24.71 9.94 -18.60
CA TYR A 102 24.27 11.31 -18.89
C TYR A 102 24.84 11.81 -20.22
N HIS A 103 24.23 12.87 -20.74
CA HIS A 103 24.76 13.61 -21.88
C HIS A 103 25.10 15.04 -21.43
N ASP A 104 26.23 15.56 -21.87
CA ASP A 104 26.69 16.90 -21.49
C ASP A 104 25.69 18.02 -21.80
N VAL A 105 24.92 17.84 -22.88
CA VAL A 105 23.99 18.86 -23.38
C VAL A 105 22.54 18.58 -22.98
N ASP A 106 22.10 17.34 -23.06
CA ASP A 106 20.69 16.96 -22.97
C ASP A 106 20.25 16.51 -21.58
N SER A 107 21.17 16.33 -20.64
CA SER A 107 20.83 15.95 -19.28
C SER A 107 20.35 17.14 -18.45
N SER A 108 19.39 16.89 -17.58
CA SER A 108 18.77 17.87 -16.71
C SER A 108 18.21 17.19 -15.45
N GLU A 109 17.89 17.99 -14.46
CA GLU A 109 17.17 17.50 -13.27
C GLU A 109 15.85 16.84 -13.66
N LEU A 110 15.11 17.45 -14.59
CA LEU A 110 13.83 16.91 -15.06
C LEU A 110 14.00 15.54 -15.73
N ALA A 111 15.01 15.39 -16.61
CA ALA A 111 15.26 14.12 -17.30
C ALA A 111 15.54 12.98 -16.30
N PHE A 112 16.35 13.23 -15.27
CA PHE A 112 16.66 12.23 -14.24
C PHE A 112 15.50 11.98 -13.29
N LYS A 113 14.70 12.98 -12.99
CA LYS A 113 13.46 12.82 -12.23
C LYS A 113 12.49 11.87 -12.95
N LEU A 114 12.27 12.09 -14.25
CA LEU A 114 11.41 11.24 -15.07
C LEU A 114 11.98 9.84 -15.23
N ALA A 115 13.29 9.71 -15.42
CA ALA A 115 13.96 8.42 -15.51
C ALA A 115 13.81 7.61 -14.22
N GLY A 116 14.02 8.25 -13.06
CA GLY A 116 13.85 7.62 -11.76
C GLY A 116 12.42 7.13 -11.53
N ALA A 117 11.44 7.98 -11.83
CA ALA A 117 10.03 7.64 -11.68
C ALA A 117 9.64 6.42 -12.54
N GLN A 118 10.08 6.38 -13.79
CA GLN A 118 9.76 5.27 -14.70
C GLN A 118 10.51 3.98 -14.35
N ALA A 119 11.77 4.10 -13.94
CA ALA A 119 12.54 2.94 -13.47
C ALA A 119 11.88 2.29 -12.26
N PHE A 120 11.41 3.11 -11.31
CA PHE A 120 10.67 2.62 -10.16
C PHE A 120 9.40 1.86 -10.58
N LYS A 121 8.60 2.42 -11.48
CA LYS A 121 7.35 1.79 -11.95
C LYS A 121 7.63 0.44 -12.62
N GLU A 122 8.64 0.35 -13.46
CA GLU A 122 9.02 -0.92 -14.08
C GLU A 122 9.51 -1.95 -13.07
N ALA A 123 10.36 -1.52 -12.14
CA ALA A 123 10.86 -2.37 -11.07
C ALA A 123 9.73 -2.88 -10.17
N ALA A 124 8.81 -2.01 -9.79
CA ALA A 124 7.66 -2.36 -8.94
C ALA A 124 6.76 -3.41 -9.61
N ARG A 125 6.51 -3.30 -10.91
CA ARG A 125 5.73 -4.30 -11.65
C ARG A 125 6.39 -5.68 -11.65
N LYS A 126 7.71 -5.73 -11.64
CA LYS A 126 8.50 -6.98 -11.61
C LYS A 126 8.71 -7.54 -10.21
N ALA A 127 8.42 -6.76 -9.19
CA ALA A 127 8.67 -7.11 -7.78
C ALA A 127 7.49 -7.83 -7.12
N ASN A 128 6.58 -8.40 -7.90
CA ASN A 128 5.40 -9.11 -7.43
C ASN A 128 4.56 -8.26 -6.46
N PRO A 129 4.01 -7.14 -6.92
CA PRO A 129 3.29 -6.21 -6.05
C PRO A 129 1.99 -6.80 -5.50
N ALA A 130 1.56 -6.30 -4.34
CA ALA A 130 0.35 -6.73 -3.66
C ALA A 130 -0.38 -5.55 -3.01
N ILE A 131 -1.69 -5.71 -2.83
CA ILE A 131 -2.52 -4.75 -2.11
C ILE A 131 -2.50 -5.09 -0.62
N LEU A 132 -2.31 -4.08 0.22
CA LEU A 132 -2.43 -4.17 1.68
C LEU A 132 -3.73 -3.51 2.12
N GLU A 133 -4.43 -4.14 3.05
CA GLU A 133 -5.63 -3.60 3.66
C GLU A 133 -5.41 -3.29 5.14
N PRO A 134 -6.05 -2.23 5.67
CA PRO A 134 -5.98 -1.96 7.11
C PRO A 134 -6.78 -2.99 7.89
N MET A 135 -6.15 -3.56 8.90
CA MET A 135 -6.74 -4.50 9.86
C MET A 135 -7.04 -3.78 11.16
N MET A 136 -8.23 -3.99 11.67
CA MET A 136 -8.69 -3.37 12.90
C MET A 136 -8.64 -4.38 14.04
N ALA A 137 -8.15 -3.94 15.20
CA ALA A 137 -8.28 -4.67 16.45
C ALA A 137 -9.65 -4.35 17.02
N VAL A 138 -10.53 -5.34 17.03
CA VAL A 138 -11.91 -5.23 17.48
C VAL A 138 -12.07 -5.98 18.81
N GLU A 139 -12.64 -5.32 19.81
CA GLU A 139 -12.97 -5.93 21.09
C GLU A 139 -14.47 -5.83 21.32
N VAL A 140 -15.13 -6.97 21.50
CA VAL A 140 -16.58 -7.05 21.74
C VAL A 140 -16.83 -7.60 23.12
N THR A 141 -17.60 -6.89 23.92
CA THR A 141 -18.08 -7.35 25.24
C THR A 141 -19.54 -7.74 25.11
N THR A 142 -19.87 -8.98 25.41
CA THR A 142 -21.21 -9.53 25.23
C THR A 142 -21.60 -10.46 26.36
N PRO A 143 -22.91 -10.52 26.73
CA PRO A 143 -23.42 -11.62 27.54
C PRO A 143 -23.15 -12.97 26.85
N GLU A 144 -22.96 -14.01 27.64
CA GLU A 144 -22.64 -15.35 27.11
C GLU A 144 -23.68 -15.88 26.13
N ASP A 145 -24.94 -15.54 26.31
CA ASP A 145 -26.04 -15.97 25.43
C ASP A 145 -25.82 -15.58 23.95
N PHE A 146 -25.11 -14.48 23.71
CA PHE A 146 -24.85 -13.98 22.37
C PHE A 146 -23.45 -14.27 21.85
N LEU A 147 -22.64 -14.99 22.61
CA LEU A 147 -21.22 -15.25 22.24
C LEU A 147 -21.11 -15.92 20.87
N GLY A 148 -21.87 -16.96 20.62
CA GLY A 148 -21.86 -17.67 19.35
C GLY A 148 -22.27 -16.78 18.19
N THR A 149 -23.27 -15.93 18.39
CA THR A 149 -23.74 -14.96 17.38
C THR A 149 -22.66 -13.93 17.06
N VAL A 150 -21.97 -13.41 18.07
CA VAL A 150 -20.88 -12.44 17.91
C VAL A 150 -19.72 -13.05 17.13
N ILE A 151 -19.31 -14.25 17.49
CA ILE A 151 -18.20 -14.96 16.82
C ILE A 151 -18.58 -15.27 15.38
N GLY A 152 -19.77 -15.77 15.13
CA GLY A 152 -20.26 -16.07 13.78
C GLY A 152 -20.29 -14.84 12.89
N ASP A 153 -20.73 -13.70 13.41
CA ASP A 153 -20.74 -12.44 12.69
C ASP A 153 -19.32 -11.95 12.36
N LEU A 154 -18.40 -11.98 13.33
CA LEU A 154 -17.01 -11.61 13.09
C LEU A 154 -16.35 -12.51 12.04
N ASN A 155 -16.62 -13.81 12.08
CA ASN A 155 -16.13 -14.74 11.06
C ASN A 155 -16.68 -14.40 9.67
N SER A 156 -17.96 -14.02 9.56
CA SER A 156 -18.56 -13.62 8.29
C SER A 156 -17.93 -12.35 7.71
N ARG A 157 -17.26 -11.55 8.54
CA ARG A 157 -16.55 -10.34 8.17
C ARG A 157 -15.05 -10.57 7.93
N ARG A 158 -14.65 -11.76 7.62
CA ARG A 158 -13.24 -12.20 7.47
C ARG A 158 -12.42 -11.91 8.74
N GLY A 159 -13.07 -11.89 9.89
CA GLY A 159 -12.41 -11.68 11.17
C GLY A 159 -11.67 -12.91 11.64
N GLN A 160 -10.58 -12.67 12.37
CA GLN A 160 -9.78 -13.71 13.00
C GLN A 160 -9.86 -13.51 14.52
N VAL A 161 -10.60 -14.38 15.21
CA VAL A 161 -10.71 -14.33 16.66
C VAL A 161 -9.36 -14.68 17.29
N GLN A 162 -8.81 -13.78 18.09
CA GLN A 162 -7.51 -13.93 18.73
C GLN A 162 -7.63 -14.48 20.14
N SER A 163 -8.65 -14.04 20.90
CA SER A 163 -8.85 -14.46 22.28
C SER A 163 -10.29 -14.28 22.70
N MET A 164 -10.68 -15.05 23.72
CA MET A 164 -11.96 -14.94 24.38
C MET A 164 -11.72 -15.04 25.88
N ASP A 165 -12.09 -13.97 26.59
CA ASP A 165 -11.91 -13.87 28.04
C ASP A 165 -13.25 -13.65 28.72
N GLU A 166 -13.28 -13.81 30.04
CA GLU A 166 -14.44 -13.48 30.87
C GLU A 166 -14.10 -12.30 31.77
N GLN A 167 -14.99 -11.31 31.77
CA GLN A 167 -14.88 -10.14 32.67
C GLN A 167 -16.23 -9.78 33.24
N HIS A 168 -16.35 -9.78 34.56
CA HIS A 168 -17.57 -9.36 35.28
C HIS A 168 -18.84 -10.08 34.79
N GLY A 169 -18.74 -11.37 34.47
CA GLY A 169 -19.85 -12.17 33.99
C GLY A 169 -20.14 -12.03 32.48
N ASN A 170 -19.42 -11.18 31.81
CA ASN A 170 -19.51 -11.03 30.34
C ASN A 170 -18.32 -11.70 29.65
N ARG A 171 -18.52 -12.00 28.37
CA ARG A 171 -17.45 -12.53 27.51
C ARG A 171 -16.84 -11.38 26.72
N VAL A 172 -15.51 -11.38 26.62
CA VAL A 172 -14.76 -10.40 25.85
C VAL A 172 -14.07 -11.12 24.69
N VAL A 173 -14.47 -10.79 23.47
CA VAL A 173 -13.92 -11.35 22.24
C VAL A 173 -13.00 -10.33 21.61
N ARG A 174 -11.74 -10.72 21.34
CA ARG A 174 -10.79 -9.91 20.60
C ARG A 174 -10.53 -10.53 19.25
N ALA A 175 -10.64 -9.73 18.20
CA ALA A 175 -10.46 -10.19 16.82
C ALA A 175 -9.75 -9.17 15.96
N LEU A 176 -9.06 -9.63 14.93
CA LEU A 176 -8.56 -8.78 13.86
C LEU A 176 -9.53 -8.89 12.69
N VAL A 177 -10.03 -7.75 12.23
CA VAL A 177 -11.04 -7.69 11.16
C VAL A 177 -10.65 -6.61 10.15
N PRO A 178 -10.72 -6.90 8.83
CA PRO A 178 -10.46 -5.88 7.83
C PRO A 178 -11.42 -4.70 7.98
N LEU A 179 -10.90 -3.48 7.90
CA LEU A 179 -11.74 -2.28 8.02
C LEU A 179 -12.89 -2.28 7.02
N SER A 180 -12.66 -2.76 5.80
CA SER A 180 -13.69 -2.81 4.75
C SER A 180 -14.92 -3.63 5.15
N GLU A 181 -14.78 -4.57 6.09
CA GLU A 181 -15.87 -5.42 6.57
C GLU A 181 -16.57 -4.89 7.82
N MET A 182 -16.09 -3.77 8.35
CA MET A 182 -16.62 -3.21 9.62
C MET A 182 -17.72 -2.16 9.43
N PHE A 183 -17.99 -1.75 8.20
CA PHE A 183 -19.06 -0.78 7.95
C PHE A 183 -20.43 -1.36 8.32
N GLY A 184 -21.21 -0.60 9.07
CA GLY A 184 -22.51 -1.05 9.55
C GLY A 184 -22.47 -2.00 10.74
N TYR A 185 -21.29 -2.30 11.29
CA TYR A 185 -21.12 -3.25 12.38
C TYR A 185 -21.92 -2.87 13.65
N VAL A 186 -21.96 -1.58 14.00
CA VAL A 186 -22.66 -1.13 15.20
C VAL A 186 -24.16 -1.48 15.13
N GLY A 187 -24.78 -1.28 13.98
CA GLY A 187 -26.19 -1.63 13.77
C GLY A 187 -26.45 -3.13 13.84
N ASP A 188 -25.61 -3.91 13.18
CA ASP A 188 -25.71 -5.37 13.18
C ASP A 188 -25.49 -5.96 14.58
N LEU A 189 -24.49 -5.46 15.29
CA LEU A 189 -24.23 -5.90 16.65
C LEU A 189 -25.41 -5.63 17.58
N ARG A 190 -25.98 -4.42 17.51
CA ARG A 190 -27.15 -4.06 18.33
C ARG A 190 -28.35 -4.95 18.00
N SER A 191 -28.66 -5.15 16.75
CA SER A 191 -29.80 -5.97 16.37
C SER A 191 -29.63 -7.43 16.72
N LYS A 192 -28.45 -7.98 16.58
CA LYS A 192 -28.14 -9.39 16.88
C LYS A 192 -28.03 -9.70 18.39
N THR A 193 -27.80 -8.70 19.22
CA THR A 193 -27.59 -8.87 20.67
C THR A 193 -28.61 -8.13 21.50
N SER A 194 -29.72 -7.68 20.90
CA SER A 194 -30.76 -6.89 21.58
C SER A 194 -30.19 -5.69 22.33
N GLY A 195 -29.16 -5.06 21.78
CA GLY A 195 -28.51 -3.90 22.38
C GLY A 195 -27.61 -4.20 23.57
N GLN A 196 -27.37 -5.46 23.89
CA GLN A 196 -26.64 -5.86 25.11
C GLN A 196 -25.13 -5.95 24.93
N ALA A 197 -24.63 -6.02 23.71
CA ALA A 197 -23.20 -6.04 23.44
C ALA A 197 -22.69 -4.65 23.09
N SER A 198 -21.42 -4.41 23.42
CA SER A 198 -20.69 -3.21 23.04
C SER A 198 -19.37 -3.58 22.40
N TYR A 199 -18.78 -2.67 21.62
CA TYR A 199 -17.50 -2.91 20.99
C TYR A 199 -16.64 -1.66 20.97
N SER A 200 -15.33 -1.88 20.86
CA SER A 200 -14.36 -0.86 20.51
C SER A 200 -13.53 -1.35 19.33
N MET A 201 -12.98 -0.42 18.57
CA MET A 201 -12.20 -0.71 17.38
C MET A 201 -11.08 0.30 17.23
N GLU A 202 -9.87 -0.20 17.00
CA GLU A 202 -8.71 0.65 16.71
C GLU A 202 -7.87 0.03 15.60
N PHE A 203 -7.09 0.85 14.92
CA PHE A 203 -6.17 0.37 13.88
C PHE A 203 -5.09 -0.53 14.50
N ASP A 204 -4.84 -1.68 13.90
CA ASP A 204 -3.78 -2.60 14.30
C ASP A 204 -2.60 -2.58 13.32
N SER A 205 -2.84 -2.95 12.08
CA SER A 205 -1.78 -3.15 11.10
C SER A 205 -2.32 -3.19 9.68
N TYR A 206 -1.41 -3.21 8.71
CA TYR A 206 -1.73 -3.55 7.33
C TYR A 206 -1.43 -5.02 7.08
N ALA A 207 -2.29 -5.70 6.35
CA ALA A 207 -2.12 -7.08 5.95
C ALA A 207 -2.43 -7.24 4.46
N GLU A 208 -1.80 -8.23 3.84
CA GLU A 208 -2.03 -8.51 2.43
C GLU A 208 -3.46 -9.00 2.20
N CYS A 209 -4.14 -8.42 1.19
CA CYS A 209 -5.48 -8.83 0.81
C CYS A 209 -5.49 -10.24 0.24
N PRO A 210 -6.54 -11.05 0.51
CA PRO A 210 -6.80 -12.26 -0.27
C PRO A 210 -6.93 -11.91 -1.76
N THR A 211 -6.57 -12.84 -2.63
CA THR A 211 -6.55 -12.63 -4.08
C THR A 211 -7.89 -12.12 -4.63
N SER A 212 -9.01 -12.71 -4.17
CA SER A 212 -10.35 -12.28 -4.60
C SER A 212 -10.66 -10.82 -4.26
N VAL A 213 -10.28 -10.39 -3.07
CA VAL A 213 -10.46 -9.00 -2.61
C VAL A 213 -9.54 -8.06 -3.38
N SER A 214 -8.28 -8.44 -3.56
CA SER A 214 -7.30 -7.68 -4.33
C SER A 214 -7.77 -7.48 -5.77
N ASP A 215 -8.27 -8.51 -6.43
CA ASP A 215 -8.75 -8.44 -7.80
C ASP A 215 -9.92 -7.45 -7.95
N GLU A 216 -10.85 -7.43 -7.01
CA GLU A 216 -11.95 -6.46 -6.99
C GLU A 216 -11.44 -5.02 -6.85
N ILE A 217 -10.49 -4.80 -5.94
CA ILE A 217 -9.91 -3.48 -5.70
C ILE A 217 -9.20 -2.97 -6.96
N ILE A 218 -8.41 -3.83 -7.61
CA ILE A 218 -7.68 -3.50 -8.82
C ILE A 218 -8.65 -3.20 -9.97
N ALA A 219 -9.66 -4.04 -10.15
CA ALA A 219 -10.66 -3.87 -11.20
C ALA A 219 -11.41 -2.53 -11.04
N LYS A 220 -11.83 -2.21 -9.83
CA LYS A 220 -12.51 -0.95 -9.51
C LYS A 220 -11.60 0.25 -9.80
N ALA A 221 -10.35 0.19 -9.39
CA ALA A 221 -9.39 1.28 -9.61
C ALA A 221 -9.12 1.52 -11.09
N ARG A 222 -9.17 0.47 -11.91
CA ARG A 222 -8.96 0.56 -13.36
C ARG A 222 -10.23 0.85 -14.16
N GLY A 223 -11.39 0.97 -13.48
CA GLY A 223 -12.66 1.20 -14.15
C GLY A 223 -13.15 0.03 -15.00
N THR A 224 -12.75 -1.20 -14.68
CA THR A 224 -13.09 -2.41 -15.41
C THR A 224 -14.23 -3.21 -14.79
N GLU A 225 -14.92 -2.64 -13.82
CA GLU A 225 -16.14 -3.25 -13.27
C GLU A 225 -17.25 -3.25 -14.33
N ALA A 226 -17.75 -4.41 -14.61
CA ALA A 226 -18.92 -4.59 -15.43
C ALA A 226 -20.20 -4.37 -14.58
#